data_b141efe310af27e27baf33c2faa756a2
#
_entry.id   b141efe310af27e27baf33c2faa756a2
#
_cell.length_a   1.000
_cell.length_b   1.000
_cell.length_c   1.000
_cell.angle_alpha   90.00
_cell.angle_beta   90.00
_cell.angle_gamma   90.00
#
_symmetry.space_group_name_H-M   'P 1'
#
loop_
_entity.id
_entity.type
_entity.pdbx_description
1 polymer ?
#
loop_
_entity_poly.entity_id
_entity_poly.type
_entity_poly.pdbx_seq_one_letter_code
_entity_poly.pdbx_strand_id
1 'polypeptide(L)'
;MINAIASRFRQFMAGKNSLIGRYDPKNKTKRSLALYTCIGLIGGILALLLMASPGVAQKPEPQQSPQLQQPLLVATRVIPPFVLSNKGELSGFSIDLWRKIANQIGVESKFIEYSTVPQLLSAIKDNKANLGISAISITAEREQNFDFSLPIFAGGLQIMVRNPESNSSAFPNILQLFFSAALLQVIGVALVLIVVAAHIIWLSERHHKDGMIPKSYFPGIFKACWWAAATLATQADEMPKGVMGRLVGIVWMFIGVLFAAYFTASATTSLTVQQLQGDIRSIDDLPGKVVATTAGSTAATYLREHKISILEVTKIEQAYNALQTKKADAVVFDAPVLLFYAANEGKGKVQIVGSILREESYGIILPNNSPYRKPINQALLSLKENGTYQSLYDKWFDAEKS
;
A
#
# COMPACT_ATOMS: atom_id res chain seq x y z
N MET A 1 32.67 12.61 -9.84
CA MET A 1 32.87 12.41 -11.30
C MET A 1 33.24 13.74 -12.03
N ILE A 2 33.02 14.90 -11.45
CA ILE A 2 33.30 16.24 -12.07
C ILE A 2 34.79 16.65 -12.00
N ASN A 3 35.54 16.16 -11.00
CA ASN A 3 36.95 16.52 -10.85
C ASN A 3 37.94 15.76 -11.74
N ALA A 4 37.51 14.71 -12.44
CA ALA A 4 38.38 13.95 -13.36
C ALA A 4 38.39 14.49 -14.80
N ILE A 5 37.41 15.32 -15.16
CA ILE A 5 37.33 15.95 -16.49
C ILE A 5 38.16 17.25 -16.55
N ALA A 6 38.29 17.95 -15.44
CA ALA A 6 39.06 19.18 -15.37
C ALA A 6 40.58 18.99 -15.40
N SER A 7 41.09 17.81 -15.05
CA SER A 7 42.54 17.52 -15.10
C SER A 7 43.04 17.17 -16.51
N ARG A 8 42.21 16.57 -17.34
CA ARG A 8 42.57 16.24 -18.73
C ARG A 8 42.53 17.40 -19.69
N PHE A 9 41.77 18.46 -19.38
CA PHE A 9 41.75 19.68 -20.22
C PHE A 9 42.95 20.58 -20.01
N ARG A 10 43.62 20.56 -18.85
CA ARG A 10 44.86 21.32 -18.59
C ARG A 10 46.10 20.71 -19.23
N GLN A 11 46.15 19.41 -19.50
CA GLN A 11 47.29 18.77 -20.16
C GLN A 11 47.28 18.93 -21.68
N PHE A 12 46.14 19.26 -22.30
CA PHE A 12 46.03 19.46 -23.74
C PHE A 12 46.50 20.86 -24.18
N MET A 13 46.52 21.85 -23.31
CA MET A 13 46.88 23.24 -23.62
C MET A 13 48.35 23.58 -23.38
N ALA A 14 49.16 22.68 -22.81
CA ALA A 14 50.59 22.93 -22.49
C ALA A 14 51.57 22.44 -23.57
N GLY A 15 51.11 21.90 -24.70
CA GLY A 15 51.95 21.21 -25.69
C GLY A 15 52.15 21.93 -27.02
N LYS A 16 51.98 23.23 -27.14
CA LYS A 16 52.21 23.95 -28.39
C LYS A 16 53.00 25.24 -28.22
N ASN A 17 54.28 25.13 -27.89
CA ASN A 17 55.22 26.22 -28.08
C ASN A 17 56.61 25.62 -28.39
N SER A 18 56.82 25.21 -29.67
CA SER A 18 58.17 25.14 -30.26
C SER A 18 58.04 24.87 -31.74
N LEU A 19 58.08 25.87 -32.59
CA LEU A 19 58.52 25.81 -34.01
C LEU A 19 58.49 27.23 -34.57
N ILE A 20 59.49 28.02 -34.16
CA ILE A 20 59.91 29.24 -34.91
C ILE A 20 61.16 28.84 -35.69
N GLY A 21 61.00 28.47 -36.96
CA GLY A 21 62.06 28.19 -37.91
C GLY A 21 62.59 29.48 -38.54
N ARG A 22 63.92 29.53 -38.68
CA ARG A 22 64.81 30.60 -39.18
C ARG A 22 64.41 31.19 -40.54
N TYR A 23 64.53 32.50 -40.69
CA TYR A 23 64.31 33.27 -41.89
C TYR A 23 65.52 33.16 -42.83
N ASP A 24 65.36 32.83 -44.11
CA ASP A 24 66.36 32.81 -45.22
C ASP A 24 65.88 33.74 -46.35
N PRO A 25 66.70 34.77 -46.79
CA PRO A 25 66.22 35.84 -47.65
C PRO A 25 66.48 35.65 -49.16
N LYS A 26 66.60 34.41 -49.70
CA LYS A 26 66.91 34.17 -51.13
C LYS A 26 65.82 33.38 -51.87
N ASN A 27 64.64 33.98 -52.01
CA ASN A 27 63.75 33.44 -53.11
C ASN A 27 62.60 34.42 -53.44
N LYS A 28 62.89 35.42 -54.29
CA LYS A 28 61.90 36.43 -54.75
C LYS A 28 60.90 35.90 -55.80
N THR A 29 61.10 34.76 -56.41
CA THR A 29 60.26 34.26 -57.51
C THR A 29 59.13 33.37 -57.08
N LYS A 30 59.10 32.88 -55.86
CA LYS A 30 57.99 32.10 -55.35
C LYS A 30 56.92 32.92 -54.61
N ARG A 31 57.14 34.20 -54.40
CA ARG A 31 56.19 35.07 -53.66
C ARG A 31 55.00 35.53 -54.49
N SER A 32 55.11 35.61 -55.83
CA SER A 32 53.96 36.03 -56.65
C SER A 32 52.94 34.93 -56.84
N LEU A 33 53.39 33.66 -56.97
CA LEU A 33 52.45 32.53 -57.16
C LEU A 33 51.66 32.20 -55.92
N ALA A 34 52.29 32.34 -54.74
CA ALA A 34 51.61 32.12 -53.45
C ALA A 34 50.59 33.22 -53.15
N LEU A 35 50.80 34.44 -53.61
CA LEU A 35 49.88 35.56 -53.39
C LEU A 35 48.61 35.42 -54.23
N TYR A 36 48.73 34.97 -55.49
CA TYR A 36 47.58 34.73 -56.40
C TYR A 36 46.79 33.51 -55.98
N THR A 37 47.40 32.45 -55.46
CA THR A 37 46.68 31.29 -54.88
C THR A 37 45.96 31.63 -53.56
N CYS A 38 46.55 32.48 -52.71
CA CYS A 38 45.84 32.93 -51.49
C CYS A 38 44.67 33.85 -51.82
N ILE A 39 44.79 34.75 -52.82
CA ILE A 39 43.70 35.65 -53.24
C ILE A 39 42.58 34.84 -53.91
N GLY A 40 42.89 33.81 -54.70
CA GLY A 40 41.92 32.89 -55.29
C GLY A 40 41.18 32.06 -54.25
N LEU A 41 41.87 31.58 -53.22
CA LEU A 41 41.25 30.82 -52.10
C LEU A 41 40.38 31.70 -51.23
N ILE A 42 40.80 32.94 -50.95
CA ILE A 42 39.99 33.91 -50.17
C ILE A 42 38.77 34.35 -50.96
N GLY A 43 38.87 34.57 -52.26
CA GLY A 43 37.73 34.85 -53.13
C GLY A 43 36.73 33.70 -53.22
N GLY A 44 37.21 32.46 -53.28
CA GLY A 44 36.40 31.23 -53.30
C GLY A 44 35.66 31.02 -51.97
N ILE A 45 36.34 31.29 -50.85
CA ILE A 45 35.72 31.17 -49.51
C ILE A 45 34.69 32.29 -49.29
N LEU A 46 34.96 33.51 -49.80
CA LEU A 46 34.00 34.61 -49.70
C LEU A 46 32.78 34.40 -50.60
N ALA A 47 32.92 33.79 -51.79
CA ALA A 47 31.81 33.39 -52.65
C ALA A 47 30.96 32.26 -52.04
N LEU A 48 31.60 31.30 -51.36
CA LEU A 48 30.92 30.22 -50.63
C LEU A 48 30.17 30.77 -49.39
N LEU A 49 30.69 31.78 -48.70
CA LEU A 49 30.04 32.45 -47.61
C LEU A 49 28.87 33.37 -48.03
N LEU A 50 28.90 33.89 -49.26
CA LEU A 50 27.80 34.68 -49.82
C LEU A 50 26.70 33.81 -50.41
N MET A 51 26.96 32.53 -50.75
CA MET A 51 25.96 31.54 -51.13
C MET A 51 25.32 30.80 -49.95
N ALA A 52 25.89 30.90 -48.77
CA ALA A 52 25.24 30.49 -47.53
C ALA A 52 24.20 31.58 -47.16
N SER A 53 23.05 31.62 -47.84
CA SER A 53 21.87 32.26 -47.34
C SER A 53 21.67 31.71 -45.93
N PRO A 54 21.56 32.56 -44.88
CA PRO A 54 21.09 32.05 -43.61
C PRO A 54 19.69 31.51 -43.89
N GLY A 55 19.57 30.17 -43.96
CA GLY A 55 18.28 29.55 -43.87
C GLY A 55 17.69 30.16 -42.59
N VAL A 56 16.68 30.98 -42.77
CA VAL A 56 15.87 31.44 -41.69
C VAL A 56 15.41 30.14 -41.01
N ALA A 57 16.05 29.82 -39.86
CA ALA A 57 15.53 28.77 -39.03
C ALA A 57 14.10 29.19 -38.76
N GLN A 58 13.16 28.59 -39.46
CA GLN A 58 11.74 28.71 -39.14
C GLN A 58 11.69 28.29 -37.67
N LYS A 59 11.54 29.28 -36.80
CA LYS A 59 11.12 29.10 -35.45
C LYS A 59 9.99 28.09 -35.55
N PRO A 60 10.03 26.92 -34.86
CA PRO A 60 8.92 25.99 -34.91
C PRO A 60 7.67 26.85 -34.63
N GLU A 61 6.79 26.92 -35.61
CA GLU A 61 5.49 27.54 -35.41
C GLU A 61 4.93 26.91 -34.15
N PRO A 62 4.46 27.66 -33.15
CA PRO A 62 3.83 27.07 -32.00
C PRO A 62 2.77 26.16 -32.60
N GLN A 63 2.89 24.85 -32.41
CA GLN A 63 1.84 23.91 -32.81
C GLN A 63 0.56 24.48 -32.23
N GLN A 64 -0.28 25.06 -33.10
CA GLN A 64 -1.57 25.56 -32.71
C GLN A 64 -2.26 24.39 -32.02
N SER A 65 -2.47 24.55 -30.72
CA SER A 65 -3.32 23.66 -29.96
C SER A 65 -4.58 23.49 -30.77
N PRO A 66 -5.06 22.25 -31.05
CA PRO A 66 -6.25 22.06 -31.87
C PRO A 66 -7.33 22.93 -31.28
N GLN A 67 -7.80 23.92 -32.03
CA GLN A 67 -8.97 24.72 -31.65
C GLN A 67 -10.18 23.80 -31.70
N LEU A 68 -10.50 23.21 -30.55
CA LEU A 68 -11.64 22.33 -30.38
C LEU A 68 -12.88 23.14 -30.20
N GLN A 69 -13.67 23.23 -31.25
CA GLN A 69 -14.98 23.89 -31.30
C GLN A 69 -16.06 23.14 -30.48
N GLN A 70 -15.78 21.93 -29.96
CA GLN A 70 -16.70 21.13 -29.16
C GLN A 70 -16.07 20.67 -27.87
N PRO A 71 -16.80 20.65 -26.76
CA PRO A 71 -16.30 20.20 -25.49
C PRO A 71 -15.90 18.72 -25.57
N LEU A 72 -14.75 18.35 -24.96
CA LEU A 72 -14.32 16.97 -24.85
C LEU A 72 -15.28 16.15 -24.00
N LEU A 73 -15.72 15.03 -24.53
CA LEU A 73 -16.52 14.06 -23.79
C LEU A 73 -15.61 13.17 -22.96
N VAL A 74 -15.73 13.26 -21.64
CA VAL A 74 -14.90 12.55 -20.66
C VAL A 74 -15.71 11.45 -20.00
N ALA A 75 -15.41 10.21 -20.34
CA ALA A 75 -16.03 9.06 -19.70
C ALA A 75 -15.52 8.91 -18.27
N THR A 76 -16.42 8.73 -17.32
CA THR A 76 -16.07 8.50 -15.92
C THR A 76 -16.99 7.49 -15.25
N ARG A 77 -16.62 7.05 -14.05
CA ARG A 77 -17.41 6.12 -13.24
C ARG A 77 -17.31 6.52 -11.77
N VAL A 78 -18.44 6.50 -11.09
CA VAL A 78 -18.47 6.77 -9.64
C VAL A 78 -17.69 5.69 -8.92
N ILE A 79 -16.65 6.09 -8.20
CA ILE A 79 -15.78 5.26 -7.37
C ILE A 79 -15.03 6.14 -6.35
N PRO A 80 -15.54 6.29 -5.12
CA PRO A 80 -14.90 7.11 -4.09
C PRO A 80 -13.50 6.57 -3.72
N PRO A 81 -12.52 7.44 -3.42
CA PRO A 81 -12.54 8.92 -3.43
C PRO A 81 -12.18 9.54 -4.79
N PHE A 82 -11.99 8.74 -5.85
CA PHE A 82 -11.59 9.21 -7.17
C PHE A 82 -12.72 9.99 -7.87
N VAL A 83 -13.93 9.45 -7.82
CA VAL A 83 -15.13 10.07 -8.39
C VAL A 83 -16.30 9.86 -7.43
N LEU A 84 -16.88 10.95 -6.97
CA LEU A 84 -18.10 11.01 -6.18
C LEU A 84 -19.18 11.69 -6.98
N SER A 85 -20.43 11.28 -6.78
CA SER A 85 -21.61 11.94 -7.38
C SER A 85 -22.53 12.38 -6.25
N ASN A 86 -22.81 13.69 -6.17
CA ASN A 86 -23.75 14.26 -5.23
C ASN A 86 -24.78 15.07 -6.02
N LYS A 87 -26.03 14.59 -6.05
CA LYS A 87 -27.15 15.21 -6.78
C LYS A 87 -26.82 15.54 -8.25
N GLY A 88 -25.99 14.71 -8.90
CA GLY A 88 -25.57 14.91 -10.29
C GLY A 88 -24.32 15.79 -10.47
N GLU A 89 -23.80 16.38 -9.41
CA GLU A 89 -22.51 17.07 -9.44
C GLU A 89 -21.37 16.08 -9.14
N LEU A 90 -20.40 16.03 -10.05
CA LEU A 90 -19.23 15.15 -9.91
C LEU A 90 -18.09 15.89 -9.21
N SER A 91 -17.47 15.20 -8.25
CA SER A 91 -16.29 15.64 -7.50
C SER A 91 -15.34 14.45 -7.31
N GLY A 92 -14.23 14.63 -6.63
CA GLY A 92 -13.26 13.57 -6.38
C GLY A 92 -11.89 13.87 -7.00
N PHE A 93 -10.89 13.08 -6.60
CA PHE A 93 -9.52 13.28 -7.05
C PHE A 93 -9.39 13.31 -8.58
N SER A 94 -9.96 12.34 -9.28
CA SER A 94 -9.90 12.24 -10.74
C SER A 94 -10.60 13.42 -11.43
N ILE A 95 -11.72 13.87 -10.89
CA ILE A 95 -12.49 14.98 -11.44
C ILE A 95 -11.72 16.29 -11.27
N ASP A 96 -11.19 16.54 -10.06
CA ASP A 96 -10.44 17.75 -9.78
C ASP A 96 -9.14 17.80 -10.59
N LEU A 97 -8.44 16.66 -10.70
CA LEU A 97 -7.23 16.55 -11.51
C LEU A 97 -7.52 16.83 -12.99
N TRP A 98 -8.57 16.22 -13.54
CA TRP A 98 -8.96 16.49 -14.92
C TRP A 98 -9.32 17.96 -15.17
N ARG A 99 -10.07 18.58 -14.28
CA ARG A 99 -10.41 20.02 -14.41
C ARG A 99 -9.14 20.88 -14.46
N LYS A 100 -8.10 20.57 -13.67
CA LYS A 100 -6.82 21.29 -13.74
C LYS A 100 -6.07 21.04 -15.05
N ILE A 101 -6.04 19.79 -15.52
CA ILE A 101 -5.44 19.43 -16.81
C ILE A 101 -6.18 20.14 -17.96
N ALA A 102 -7.51 20.05 -18.01
CA ALA A 102 -8.33 20.65 -19.06
C ALA A 102 -8.13 22.16 -19.14
N ASN A 103 -8.09 22.84 -17.99
CA ASN A 103 -7.80 24.28 -17.91
C ASN A 103 -6.41 24.60 -18.47
N GLN A 104 -5.39 23.82 -18.13
CA GLN A 104 -4.02 24.08 -18.58
C GLN A 104 -3.81 23.83 -20.09
N ILE A 105 -4.54 22.87 -20.67
CA ILE A 105 -4.47 22.60 -22.12
C ILE A 105 -5.52 23.42 -22.92
N GLY A 106 -6.34 24.25 -22.24
CA GLY A 106 -7.29 25.17 -22.88
C GLY A 106 -8.48 24.48 -23.52
N VAL A 107 -9.00 23.37 -22.95
CA VAL A 107 -10.13 22.63 -23.50
C VAL A 107 -11.32 22.66 -22.55
N GLU A 108 -12.52 22.82 -23.11
CA GLU A 108 -13.76 22.57 -22.40
C GLU A 108 -14.06 21.06 -22.39
N SER A 109 -14.70 20.58 -21.33
CA SER A 109 -15.03 19.16 -21.20
C SER A 109 -16.38 18.94 -20.53
N LYS A 110 -17.05 17.83 -20.92
CA LYS A 110 -18.30 17.36 -20.34
C LYS A 110 -18.13 15.91 -19.90
N PHE A 111 -18.47 15.63 -18.64
CA PHE A 111 -18.42 14.26 -18.11
C PHE A 111 -19.64 13.45 -18.53
N ILE A 112 -19.39 12.17 -18.85
CA ILE A 112 -20.42 11.15 -19.10
C ILE A 112 -20.16 10.01 -18.13
N GLU A 113 -21.14 9.72 -17.27
CA GLU A 113 -21.04 8.67 -16.27
C GLU A 113 -21.42 7.30 -16.86
N TYR A 114 -20.59 6.29 -16.59
CA TYR A 114 -20.82 4.88 -16.91
C TYR A 114 -20.85 4.04 -15.63
N SER A 115 -21.66 2.99 -15.62
CA SER A 115 -21.83 2.18 -14.42
C SER A 115 -20.67 1.19 -14.17
N THR A 116 -20.01 0.74 -15.25
CA THR A 116 -18.96 -0.30 -15.18
C THR A 116 -17.71 0.09 -15.99
N VAL A 117 -16.57 -0.51 -15.64
CA VAL A 117 -15.32 -0.34 -16.41
C VAL A 117 -15.48 -0.81 -17.86
N PRO A 118 -16.07 -1.99 -18.16
CA PRO A 118 -16.27 -2.41 -19.55
C PRO A 118 -17.10 -1.42 -20.38
N GLN A 119 -18.16 -0.82 -19.81
CA GLN A 119 -18.96 0.18 -20.49
C GLN A 119 -18.16 1.45 -20.80
N LEU A 120 -17.34 1.92 -19.84
CA LEU A 120 -16.45 3.06 -20.02
C LEU A 120 -15.43 2.79 -21.14
N LEU A 121 -14.79 1.61 -21.13
CA LEU A 121 -13.83 1.20 -22.16
C LEU A 121 -14.50 1.11 -23.54
N SER A 122 -15.70 0.52 -23.64
CA SER A 122 -16.44 0.45 -24.90
C SER A 122 -16.79 1.84 -25.43
N ALA A 123 -17.17 2.77 -24.55
CA ALA A 123 -17.49 4.15 -24.97
C ALA A 123 -16.29 4.86 -25.60
N ILE A 124 -15.08 4.62 -25.11
CA ILE A 124 -13.85 5.18 -25.69
C ILE A 124 -13.53 4.48 -27.01
N LYS A 125 -13.63 3.16 -27.08
CA LYS A 125 -13.40 2.36 -28.28
C LYS A 125 -14.36 2.75 -29.43
N ASP A 126 -15.62 3.01 -29.07
CA ASP A 126 -16.68 3.38 -30.01
C ASP A 126 -16.68 4.89 -30.35
N ASN A 127 -15.68 5.66 -29.90
CA ASN A 127 -15.60 7.12 -30.03
C ASN A 127 -16.81 7.89 -29.45
N LYS A 128 -17.54 7.31 -28.50
CA LYS A 128 -18.60 7.97 -27.74
C LYS A 128 -18.05 8.89 -26.64
N ALA A 129 -16.80 8.72 -26.30
CA ALA A 129 -16.02 9.58 -25.42
C ALA A 129 -14.61 9.78 -25.97
N ASN A 130 -14.03 10.95 -25.76
CA ASN A 130 -12.70 11.31 -26.25
C ASN A 130 -11.59 10.75 -25.35
N LEU A 131 -11.90 10.53 -24.08
CA LEU A 131 -11.01 9.95 -23.07
C LEU A 131 -11.83 9.48 -21.86
N GLY A 132 -11.16 8.76 -20.96
CA GLY A 132 -11.75 8.34 -19.70
C GLY A 132 -10.83 8.62 -18.52
N ILE A 133 -11.41 9.06 -17.41
CA ILE A 133 -10.73 9.26 -16.16
C ILE A 133 -11.56 8.77 -14.98
N SER A 134 -10.97 7.92 -14.16
CA SER A 134 -11.50 7.40 -12.90
C SER A 134 -10.33 6.68 -12.18
N ALA A 135 -10.57 5.63 -11.40
CA ALA A 135 -9.55 4.68 -10.97
C ALA A 135 -9.41 3.59 -12.05
N ILE A 136 -8.70 3.85 -13.13
CA ILE A 136 -8.53 2.91 -14.26
C ILE A 136 -7.09 2.44 -14.28
N SER A 137 -6.88 1.16 -13.94
CA SER A 137 -5.56 0.55 -13.93
C SER A 137 -5.00 0.43 -15.35
N ILE A 138 -3.76 0.84 -15.52
CA ILE A 138 -2.94 0.60 -16.72
C ILE A 138 -2.55 -0.88 -16.70
N THR A 139 -2.95 -1.64 -17.72
CA THR A 139 -2.57 -3.05 -17.85
C THR A 139 -2.10 -3.34 -19.27
N ALA A 140 -1.23 -4.33 -19.43
CA ALA A 140 -0.74 -4.73 -20.75
C ALA A 140 -1.88 -5.13 -21.72
N GLU A 141 -2.95 -5.75 -21.22
CA GLU A 141 -4.13 -6.08 -22.00
C GLU A 141 -4.85 -4.83 -22.53
N ARG A 142 -5.03 -3.83 -21.66
CA ARG A 142 -5.70 -2.58 -22.04
C ARG A 142 -4.85 -1.73 -22.98
N GLU A 143 -3.51 -1.70 -22.78
CA GLU A 143 -2.57 -0.95 -23.60
C GLU A 143 -2.50 -1.47 -25.05
N GLN A 144 -2.95 -2.70 -25.31
CA GLN A 144 -3.08 -3.21 -26.69
C GLN A 144 -4.18 -2.51 -27.49
N ASN A 145 -5.22 -2.01 -26.80
CA ASN A 145 -6.42 -1.45 -27.43
C ASN A 145 -6.60 0.05 -27.18
N PHE A 146 -5.83 0.61 -26.27
CA PHE A 146 -5.96 2.01 -25.81
C PHE A 146 -4.60 2.60 -25.51
N ASP A 147 -4.48 3.91 -25.66
CA ASP A 147 -3.37 4.69 -25.10
C ASP A 147 -3.66 5.10 -23.67
N PHE A 148 -2.62 5.24 -22.86
CA PHE A 148 -2.71 5.80 -21.51
C PHE A 148 -1.83 7.04 -21.34
N SER A 149 -2.25 7.92 -20.44
CA SER A 149 -1.39 8.98 -19.92
C SER A 149 -0.26 8.40 -19.06
N LEU A 150 0.67 9.26 -18.65
CA LEU A 150 1.52 8.96 -17.50
C LEU A 150 0.65 8.62 -16.28
N PRO A 151 1.16 7.80 -15.34
CA PRO A 151 0.44 7.44 -14.13
C PRO A 151 -0.03 8.66 -13.35
N ILE A 152 -1.34 8.68 -13.04
CA ILE A 152 -1.97 9.72 -12.21
C ILE A 152 -2.07 9.31 -10.75
N PHE A 153 -1.96 8.03 -10.43
CA PHE A 153 -2.02 7.51 -9.07
C PHE A 153 -1.34 6.15 -8.99
N ALA A 154 -0.62 5.89 -7.89
CA ALA A 154 -0.08 4.56 -7.57
C ALA A 154 -1.03 3.88 -6.58
N GLY A 155 -1.61 2.78 -6.98
CA GLY A 155 -2.55 1.99 -6.20
C GLY A 155 -2.14 0.53 -6.14
N GLY A 156 -3.11 -0.35 -5.97
CA GLY A 156 -2.91 -1.79 -5.95
C GLY A 156 -4.13 -2.51 -5.39
N LEU A 157 -4.14 -3.83 -5.47
CA LEU A 157 -5.22 -4.66 -4.95
C LEU A 157 -4.97 -5.01 -3.48
N GLN A 158 -6.03 -5.00 -2.68
CA GLN A 158 -5.96 -5.35 -1.25
C GLN A 158 -7.22 -6.10 -0.81
N ILE A 159 -7.14 -6.75 0.35
CA ILE A 159 -8.22 -7.55 0.92
C ILE A 159 -8.90 -6.74 2.03
N MET A 160 -10.21 -6.71 2.02
CA MET A 160 -11.04 -6.19 3.09
C MET A 160 -11.93 -7.30 3.63
N VAL A 161 -12.00 -7.41 4.96
CA VAL A 161 -12.83 -8.38 5.67
C VAL A 161 -13.73 -7.69 6.69
N ARG A 162 -14.72 -8.41 7.22
CA ARG A 162 -15.54 -7.92 8.36
C ARG A 162 -14.64 -7.74 9.59
N ASN A 163 -14.90 -6.70 10.34
CA ASN A 163 -14.26 -6.55 11.66
C ASN A 163 -14.89 -7.58 12.62
N PRO A 164 -14.11 -8.49 13.22
CA PRO A 164 -14.62 -9.48 14.17
C PRO A 164 -15.29 -8.86 15.41
N GLU A 165 -14.89 -7.65 15.80
CA GLU A 165 -15.45 -6.97 16.97
C GLU A 165 -16.91 -6.53 16.78
N SER A 166 -17.39 -6.37 15.55
CA SER A 166 -18.73 -5.82 15.29
C SER A 166 -19.89 -6.74 15.67
N ASN A 167 -19.65 -8.04 16.00
CA ASN A 167 -20.67 -9.05 16.24
C ASN A 167 -20.45 -9.96 17.45
N SER A 168 -19.44 -9.72 18.29
CA SER A 168 -19.19 -10.59 19.43
C SER A 168 -19.90 -10.06 20.69
N SER A 169 -21.03 -10.69 21.08
CA SER A 169 -21.41 -10.70 22.49
C SER A 169 -20.25 -11.32 23.29
N ALA A 170 -19.73 -10.63 24.28
CA ALA A 170 -18.54 -11.06 25.04
C ALA A 170 -18.71 -12.42 25.74
N PHE A 171 -19.93 -12.84 26.02
CA PHE A 171 -20.26 -14.02 26.83
C PHE A 171 -19.84 -15.37 26.21
N PRO A 172 -20.15 -15.71 24.95
CA PRO A 172 -19.73 -17.00 24.39
C PRO A 172 -18.21 -17.09 24.20
N ASN A 173 -17.53 -15.98 23.97
CA ASN A 173 -16.08 -15.97 23.82
C ASN A 173 -15.35 -16.24 25.14
N ILE A 174 -15.86 -15.77 26.26
CA ILE A 174 -15.31 -16.05 27.60
C ILE A 174 -15.42 -17.54 27.91
N LEU A 175 -16.56 -18.15 27.64
CA LEU A 175 -16.76 -19.59 27.89
C LEU A 175 -15.83 -20.46 27.02
N GLN A 176 -15.68 -20.11 25.75
CA GLN A 176 -14.79 -20.80 24.83
C GLN A 176 -13.32 -20.64 25.24
N LEU A 177 -12.94 -19.52 25.86
CA LEU A 177 -11.61 -19.31 26.40
C LEU A 177 -11.31 -20.34 27.50
N PHE A 178 -12.24 -20.58 28.45
CA PHE A 178 -12.04 -21.55 29.54
C PHE A 178 -11.83 -22.99 29.04
N PHE A 179 -12.36 -23.34 27.87
CA PHE A 179 -12.19 -24.64 27.24
C PHE A 179 -11.11 -24.65 26.15
N SER A 180 -10.30 -23.60 26.03
CA SER A 180 -9.20 -23.59 25.07
C SER A 180 -8.11 -24.58 25.50
N ALA A 181 -7.49 -25.27 24.53
CA ALA A 181 -6.42 -26.23 24.78
C ALA A 181 -5.26 -25.64 25.57
N ALA A 182 -4.92 -24.36 25.29
CA ALA A 182 -3.88 -23.62 25.99
C ALA A 182 -4.22 -23.43 27.48
N LEU A 183 -5.45 -23.00 27.79
CA LEU A 183 -5.86 -22.78 29.16
C LEU A 183 -6.00 -24.09 29.94
N LEU A 184 -6.54 -25.13 29.33
CA LEU A 184 -6.60 -26.48 29.92
C LEU A 184 -5.22 -27.03 30.23
N GLN A 185 -4.22 -26.80 29.38
CA GLN A 185 -2.83 -27.17 29.64
C GLN A 185 -2.27 -26.43 30.86
N VAL A 186 -2.51 -25.12 31.00
CA VAL A 186 -2.05 -24.35 32.15
C VAL A 186 -2.72 -24.82 33.43
N ILE A 187 -4.03 -25.07 33.42
CA ILE A 187 -4.77 -25.66 34.55
C ILE A 187 -4.23 -27.04 34.91
N GLY A 188 -3.95 -27.88 33.91
CA GLY A 188 -3.38 -29.20 34.13
C GLY A 188 -2.00 -29.13 34.83
N VAL A 189 -1.14 -28.23 34.40
CA VAL A 189 0.17 -27.98 35.03
C VAL A 189 -0.03 -27.49 36.48
N ALA A 190 -0.96 -26.57 36.73
CA ALA A 190 -1.29 -26.09 38.07
C ALA A 190 -1.73 -27.23 39.00
N LEU A 191 -2.62 -28.11 38.53
CA LEU A 191 -3.07 -29.25 39.32
C LEU A 191 -1.90 -30.22 39.70
N VAL A 192 -1.03 -30.50 38.74
CA VAL A 192 0.17 -31.32 39.00
C VAL A 192 1.08 -30.66 40.05
N LEU A 193 1.34 -29.37 39.91
CA LEU A 193 2.14 -28.60 40.85
C LEU A 193 1.52 -28.57 42.27
N ILE A 194 0.21 -28.38 42.38
CA ILE A 194 -0.55 -28.43 43.65
C ILE A 194 -0.37 -29.80 44.30
N VAL A 195 -0.55 -30.88 43.56
CA VAL A 195 -0.42 -32.24 44.08
C VAL A 195 1.02 -32.53 44.57
N VAL A 196 2.01 -32.11 43.80
CA VAL A 196 3.44 -32.26 44.21
C VAL A 196 3.74 -31.46 45.46
N ALA A 197 3.36 -30.19 45.52
CA ALA A 197 3.57 -29.33 46.67
C ALA A 197 2.85 -29.87 47.92
N ALA A 198 1.62 -30.34 47.76
CA ALA A 198 0.83 -30.94 48.85
C ALA A 198 1.53 -32.17 49.43
N HIS A 199 2.12 -33.03 48.62
CA HIS A 199 2.88 -34.19 49.13
C HIS A 199 4.15 -33.77 49.88
N ILE A 200 4.86 -32.77 49.37
CA ILE A 200 6.08 -32.28 50.03
C ILE A 200 5.74 -31.68 51.40
N ILE A 201 4.70 -30.85 51.46
CA ILE A 201 4.23 -30.21 52.71
C ILE A 201 3.70 -31.28 53.70
N TRP A 202 2.90 -32.26 53.22
CA TRP A 202 2.40 -33.33 54.08
C TRP A 202 3.57 -34.13 54.65
N LEU A 203 4.58 -34.53 53.87
CA LEU A 203 5.77 -35.23 54.34
C LEU A 203 6.57 -34.43 55.37
N SER A 204 6.67 -33.10 55.19
CA SER A 204 7.41 -32.20 56.05
C SER A 204 6.71 -31.96 57.42
N GLU A 205 5.39 -31.81 57.38
CA GLU A 205 4.60 -31.39 58.58
C GLU A 205 3.99 -32.55 59.37
N ARG A 206 3.85 -33.77 58.82
CA ARG A 206 3.21 -34.93 59.47
C ARG A 206 3.88 -35.37 60.76
N HIS A 207 5.13 -35.05 60.99
CA HIS A 207 5.91 -35.47 62.18
C HIS A 207 5.88 -34.41 63.29
N HIS A 208 5.41 -33.20 63.03
CA HIS A 208 5.32 -32.16 64.06
C HIS A 208 4.10 -32.38 64.97
N LYS A 209 4.31 -32.28 66.32
CA LYS A 209 3.29 -32.56 67.34
C LYS A 209 2.08 -31.64 67.22
N ASP A 210 2.28 -30.38 66.82
CA ASP A 210 1.24 -29.35 66.58
C ASP A 210 1.22 -28.89 65.14
N GLY A 211 1.55 -29.78 64.20
CA GLY A 211 1.55 -29.47 62.76
C GLY A 211 0.15 -29.11 62.29
N MET A 212 0.07 -28.20 61.31
CA MET A 212 -1.19 -27.80 60.67
C MET A 212 -1.88 -28.95 59.91
N ILE A 213 -1.10 -30.01 59.56
CA ILE A 213 -1.57 -31.12 58.72
C ILE A 213 -1.65 -32.40 59.58
N PRO A 214 -2.78 -33.14 59.52
CA PRO A 214 -2.94 -34.43 60.21
C PRO A 214 -1.91 -35.46 59.75
N LYS A 215 -1.45 -36.32 60.74
CA LYS A 215 -0.49 -37.40 60.45
C LYS A 215 -1.02 -38.47 59.51
N SER A 216 -2.36 -38.71 59.55
CA SER A 216 -3.01 -39.64 58.66
C SER A 216 -3.02 -39.14 57.25
N TYR A 217 -2.75 -40.01 56.28
CA TYR A 217 -2.58 -39.63 54.87
C TYR A 217 -3.88 -38.98 54.30
N PHE A 218 -5.04 -39.67 54.43
CA PHE A 218 -6.26 -39.20 53.79
C PHE A 218 -6.79 -37.86 54.32
N PRO A 219 -6.99 -37.58 55.58
CA PRO A 219 -7.36 -36.20 55.95
C PRO A 219 -6.21 -35.21 55.74
N GLY A 220 -4.94 -35.67 55.87
CA GLY A 220 -3.76 -34.84 55.77
C GLY A 220 -3.47 -34.34 54.34
N ILE A 221 -3.57 -35.22 53.36
CA ILE A 221 -3.30 -34.81 51.95
C ILE A 221 -4.33 -33.82 51.42
N PHE A 222 -5.60 -33.96 51.80
CA PHE A 222 -6.65 -32.98 51.41
C PHE A 222 -6.39 -31.61 52.00
N LYS A 223 -5.97 -31.54 53.28
CA LYS A 223 -5.61 -30.28 53.92
C LYS A 223 -4.36 -29.67 53.28
N ALA A 224 -3.39 -30.48 52.89
CA ALA A 224 -2.18 -30.07 52.16
C ALA A 224 -2.53 -29.54 50.78
N CYS A 225 -3.39 -30.26 50.03
CA CYS A 225 -3.85 -29.80 48.72
C CYS A 225 -4.61 -28.43 48.81
N TRP A 226 -5.51 -28.32 49.82
CA TRP A 226 -6.18 -27.06 50.07
C TRP A 226 -5.19 -25.92 50.35
N TRP A 227 -4.21 -26.17 51.24
CA TRP A 227 -3.18 -25.19 51.56
C TRP A 227 -2.36 -24.79 50.30
N ALA A 228 -1.94 -25.78 49.51
CA ALA A 228 -1.18 -25.52 48.32
C ALA A 228 -1.99 -24.73 47.27
N ALA A 229 -3.29 -25.07 47.10
CA ALA A 229 -4.17 -24.32 46.21
C ALA A 229 -4.43 -22.89 46.73
N ALA A 230 -4.72 -22.71 48.01
CA ALA A 230 -4.95 -21.39 48.61
C ALA A 230 -3.70 -20.51 48.53
N THR A 231 -2.54 -21.07 48.75
CA THR A 231 -1.24 -20.35 48.67
C THR A 231 -0.87 -19.99 47.23
N LEU A 232 -1.20 -20.86 46.24
CA LEU A 232 -1.06 -20.52 44.81
C LEU A 232 -1.94 -19.35 44.42
N ALA A 233 -3.15 -19.24 45.03
CA ALA A 233 -4.08 -18.12 44.85
C ALA A 233 -3.75 -16.92 45.75
N THR A 234 -2.60 -16.89 46.40
CA THR A 234 -2.14 -15.83 47.34
C THR A 234 -2.97 -15.67 48.60
N GLN A 235 -3.74 -16.70 49.00
CA GLN A 235 -4.58 -16.73 50.22
C GLN A 235 -4.12 -17.83 51.15
N ALA A 236 -3.08 -17.58 51.96
CA ALA A 236 -2.61 -18.55 52.95
C ALA A 236 -3.19 -18.24 54.35
N ASP A 237 -4.01 -19.14 54.85
CA ASP A 237 -4.61 -18.99 56.19
C ASP A 237 -3.70 -19.48 57.32
N GLU A 238 -2.88 -20.47 57.12
CA GLU A 238 -1.99 -21.05 58.09
C GLU A 238 -0.57 -21.20 57.56
N MET A 239 0.47 -21.01 58.42
CA MET A 239 1.86 -21.21 58.07
C MET A 239 2.41 -22.57 58.56
N PRO A 240 3.27 -23.26 57.76
CA PRO A 240 3.98 -24.44 58.25
C PRO A 240 4.82 -24.14 59.49
N LYS A 241 4.79 -25.04 60.45
CA LYS A 241 5.50 -24.86 61.72
C LYS A 241 6.95 -25.31 61.67
N GLY A 242 7.24 -26.32 60.79
CA GLY A 242 8.57 -26.83 60.60
C GLY A 242 9.42 -25.88 59.74
N VAL A 243 10.75 -25.87 60.01
CA VAL A 243 11.71 -25.05 59.24
C VAL A 243 11.69 -25.44 57.77
N MET A 244 11.67 -26.73 57.44
CA MET A 244 11.61 -27.24 56.09
C MET A 244 10.27 -26.85 55.41
N GLY A 245 9.15 -26.96 56.14
CA GLY A 245 7.86 -26.53 55.62
C GLY A 245 7.83 -25.04 55.29
N ARG A 246 8.47 -24.19 56.10
CA ARG A 246 8.58 -22.74 55.83
C ARG A 246 9.41 -22.43 54.60
N LEU A 247 10.54 -23.12 54.39
CA LEU A 247 11.39 -22.98 53.21
C LEU A 247 10.60 -23.36 51.94
N VAL A 248 9.93 -24.53 52.00
CA VAL A 248 9.06 -24.97 50.87
C VAL A 248 7.94 -23.95 50.64
N GLY A 249 7.34 -23.43 51.69
CA GLY A 249 6.28 -22.39 51.57
C GLY A 249 6.76 -21.12 50.88
N ILE A 250 7.96 -20.62 51.23
CA ILE A 250 8.54 -19.43 50.59
C ILE A 250 8.73 -19.66 49.07
N VAL A 251 9.36 -20.81 48.72
CA VAL A 251 9.59 -21.16 47.31
C VAL A 251 8.25 -21.33 46.57
N TRP A 252 7.26 -21.96 47.23
CA TRP A 252 5.93 -22.17 46.67
C TRP A 252 5.17 -20.87 46.43
N MET A 253 5.23 -19.92 47.37
CA MET A 253 4.63 -18.57 47.19
C MET A 253 5.27 -17.85 45.98
N PHE A 254 6.58 -17.96 45.82
CA PHE A 254 7.26 -17.35 44.67
C PHE A 254 6.80 -17.97 43.34
N ILE A 255 6.67 -19.31 43.30
CA ILE A 255 6.10 -20.04 42.16
C ILE A 255 4.67 -19.57 41.90
N GLY A 256 3.85 -19.35 42.95
CA GLY A 256 2.50 -18.86 42.84
C GLY A 256 2.39 -17.49 42.16
N VAL A 257 3.24 -16.54 42.57
CA VAL A 257 3.28 -15.20 41.95
C VAL A 257 3.69 -15.28 40.47
N LEU A 258 4.72 -16.07 40.16
CA LEU A 258 5.14 -16.27 38.75
C LEU A 258 4.05 -16.96 37.93
N PHE A 259 3.36 -17.95 38.50
CA PHE A 259 2.26 -18.64 37.84
C PHE A 259 1.09 -17.71 37.55
N ALA A 260 0.68 -16.89 38.54
CA ALA A 260 -0.40 -15.90 38.36
C ALA A 260 -0.04 -14.87 37.28
N ALA A 261 1.20 -14.37 37.27
CA ALA A 261 1.68 -13.46 36.23
C ALA A 261 1.69 -14.10 34.84
N TYR A 262 2.18 -15.34 34.73
CA TYR A 262 2.18 -16.10 33.47
C TYR A 262 0.76 -16.40 32.95
N PHE A 263 -0.14 -16.81 33.88
CA PHE A 263 -1.54 -17.06 33.54
C PHE A 263 -2.23 -15.81 32.99
N THR A 264 -2.08 -14.67 33.69
CA THR A 264 -2.65 -13.39 33.26
C THR A 264 -2.10 -12.96 31.90
N ALA A 265 -0.78 -13.04 31.71
CA ALA A 265 -0.16 -12.72 30.42
C ALA A 265 -0.66 -13.63 29.29
N SER A 266 -0.74 -14.96 29.52
CA SER A 266 -1.22 -15.93 28.52
C SER A 266 -2.69 -15.73 28.19
N ALA A 267 -3.54 -15.49 29.18
CA ALA A 267 -4.96 -15.22 28.97
C ALA A 267 -5.19 -13.92 28.18
N THR A 268 -4.48 -12.85 28.53
CA THR A 268 -4.54 -11.57 27.83
C THR A 268 -4.05 -11.72 26.38
N THR A 269 -2.93 -12.39 26.17
CA THR A 269 -2.40 -12.63 24.82
C THR A 269 -3.38 -13.43 23.97
N SER A 270 -3.95 -14.52 24.50
CA SER A 270 -4.92 -15.34 23.79
C SER A 270 -6.17 -14.57 23.40
N LEU A 271 -6.72 -13.73 24.30
CA LEU A 271 -7.85 -12.87 24.03
C LEU A 271 -7.53 -11.82 22.96
N THR A 272 -6.38 -11.15 23.09
CA THR A 272 -5.96 -10.12 22.14
C THR A 272 -5.73 -10.72 20.75
N VAL A 273 -5.06 -11.87 20.68
CA VAL A 273 -4.81 -12.56 19.40
C VAL A 273 -6.11 -13.03 18.75
N GLN A 274 -7.06 -13.56 19.50
CA GLN A 274 -8.37 -13.93 18.97
C GLN A 274 -9.19 -12.73 18.48
N GLN A 275 -9.11 -11.61 19.15
CA GLN A 275 -9.78 -10.36 18.72
C GLN A 275 -9.16 -9.76 17.46
N LEU A 276 -7.82 -9.91 17.28
CA LEU A 276 -7.10 -9.39 16.12
C LEU A 276 -7.09 -10.36 14.92
N GLN A 277 -7.50 -11.61 15.09
CA GLN A 277 -7.41 -12.64 14.05
C GLN A 277 -8.78 -12.99 13.47
N GLY A 278 -9.17 -12.29 12.38
CA GLY A 278 -10.09 -12.85 11.41
C GLY A 278 -9.48 -14.06 10.69
N ASP A 279 -10.33 -14.94 10.14
CA ASP A 279 -9.94 -16.16 9.38
C ASP A 279 -9.09 -15.87 8.12
N ILE A 280 -9.04 -14.63 7.64
CA ILE A 280 -8.38 -14.20 6.41
C ILE A 280 -7.38 -13.10 6.72
N ARG A 281 -6.09 -13.32 6.37
CA ARG A 281 -4.98 -12.39 6.59
C ARG A 281 -4.19 -12.11 5.32
N SER A 282 -4.23 -13.05 4.37
CA SER A 282 -3.47 -13.03 3.13
C SER A 282 -4.26 -13.65 1.98
N ILE A 283 -3.67 -13.61 0.78
CA ILE A 283 -4.21 -14.29 -0.40
C ILE A 283 -4.32 -15.81 -0.18
N ASP A 284 -3.41 -16.40 0.61
CA ASP A 284 -3.34 -17.83 0.86
C ASP A 284 -4.53 -18.35 1.70
N ASP A 285 -5.23 -17.46 2.39
CA ASP A 285 -6.41 -17.79 3.20
C ASP A 285 -7.72 -17.70 2.40
N LEU A 286 -7.68 -17.22 1.15
CA LEU A 286 -8.87 -17.07 0.31
C LEU A 286 -9.38 -18.34 -0.39
N PRO A 287 -8.56 -19.40 -0.65
CA PRO A 287 -9.08 -20.65 -1.20
C PRO A 287 -10.21 -21.22 -0.36
N GLY A 288 -11.33 -21.57 -1.01
CA GLY A 288 -12.53 -22.05 -0.34
C GLY A 288 -13.44 -20.99 0.27
N LYS A 289 -13.04 -19.70 0.22
CA LYS A 289 -13.85 -18.54 0.63
C LYS A 289 -14.55 -17.92 -0.57
N VAL A 290 -15.66 -17.23 -0.33
CA VAL A 290 -16.36 -16.44 -1.35
C VAL A 290 -15.85 -14.99 -1.29
N VAL A 291 -15.23 -14.54 -2.38
CA VAL A 291 -14.63 -13.19 -2.47
C VAL A 291 -15.47 -12.32 -3.40
N ALA A 292 -15.99 -11.22 -2.89
CA ALA A 292 -16.74 -10.26 -3.71
C ALA A 292 -15.80 -9.26 -4.39
N THR A 293 -16.09 -8.94 -5.65
CA THR A 293 -15.39 -7.89 -6.43
C THR A 293 -16.28 -7.41 -7.58
N THR A 294 -15.88 -6.32 -8.26
CA THR A 294 -16.66 -5.82 -9.39
C THR A 294 -16.30 -6.53 -10.69
N ALA A 295 -17.30 -6.79 -11.52
CA ALA A 295 -17.12 -7.40 -12.84
C ALA A 295 -16.23 -6.54 -13.75
N GLY A 296 -15.31 -7.18 -14.50
CA GLY A 296 -14.39 -6.51 -15.41
C GLY A 296 -13.30 -5.68 -14.73
N SER A 297 -13.12 -5.81 -13.41
CA SER A 297 -12.01 -5.22 -12.68
C SER A 297 -10.74 -6.06 -12.80
N THR A 298 -9.59 -5.43 -12.56
CA THR A 298 -8.30 -6.14 -12.44
C THR A 298 -8.29 -7.10 -11.25
N ALA A 299 -9.04 -6.79 -10.20
CA ALA A 299 -9.25 -7.68 -9.05
C ALA A 299 -9.97 -8.98 -9.47
N ALA A 300 -11.01 -8.89 -10.31
CA ALA A 300 -11.69 -10.09 -10.81
C ALA A 300 -10.74 -10.99 -11.64
N THR A 301 -9.93 -10.39 -12.49
CA THR A 301 -8.90 -11.11 -13.27
C THR A 301 -7.89 -11.78 -12.35
N TYR A 302 -7.35 -11.03 -11.38
CA TYR A 302 -6.39 -11.53 -10.40
C TYR A 302 -6.92 -12.73 -9.61
N LEU A 303 -8.15 -12.65 -9.11
CA LEU A 303 -8.77 -13.72 -8.34
C LEU A 303 -9.02 -14.98 -9.19
N ARG A 304 -9.41 -14.81 -10.48
CA ARG A 304 -9.55 -15.95 -11.41
C ARG A 304 -8.22 -16.64 -11.69
N GLU A 305 -7.15 -15.89 -11.88
CA GLU A 305 -5.80 -16.42 -12.05
C GLU A 305 -5.37 -17.29 -10.86
N HIS A 306 -5.80 -16.91 -9.63
CA HIS A 306 -5.53 -17.65 -8.39
C HIS A 306 -6.60 -18.72 -8.06
N LYS A 307 -7.56 -18.96 -8.95
CA LYS A 307 -8.65 -19.98 -8.78
C LYS A 307 -9.49 -19.77 -7.52
N ILE A 308 -9.70 -18.52 -7.11
CA ILE A 308 -10.52 -18.14 -5.96
C ILE A 308 -11.98 -18.02 -6.40
N SER A 309 -12.92 -18.47 -5.56
CA SER A 309 -14.35 -18.34 -5.82
C SER A 309 -14.81 -16.88 -5.75
N ILE A 310 -15.41 -16.36 -6.83
CA ILE A 310 -15.73 -14.96 -6.98
C ILE A 310 -17.24 -14.72 -7.00
N LEU A 311 -17.69 -13.77 -6.19
CA LEU A 311 -19.01 -13.13 -6.30
C LEU A 311 -18.83 -11.81 -7.07
N GLU A 312 -19.11 -11.82 -8.38
CA GLU A 312 -19.02 -10.63 -9.20
C GLU A 312 -20.27 -9.76 -9.07
N VAL A 313 -20.05 -8.47 -8.84
CA VAL A 313 -21.11 -7.47 -8.72
C VAL A 313 -20.88 -6.31 -9.69
N THR A 314 -21.91 -5.52 -9.95
CA THR A 314 -21.80 -4.38 -10.88
C THR A 314 -21.13 -3.16 -10.26
N LYS A 315 -21.46 -2.87 -9.00
CA LYS A 315 -20.96 -1.72 -8.24
C LYS A 315 -20.27 -2.18 -6.97
N ILE A 316 -19.25 -1.45 -6.52
CA ILE A 316 -18.45 -1.82 -5.34
C ILE A 316 -19.29 -1.82 -4.04
N GLU A 317 -20.31 -0.96 -3.95
CA GLU A 317 -21.23 -0.91 -2.81
C GLU A 317 -21.99 -2.22 -2.61
N GLN A 318 -22.24 -2.95 -3.69
CA GLN A 318 -22.87 -4.29 -3.63
C GLN A 318 -21.89 -5.32 -3.04
N ALA A 319 -20.57 -5.18 -3.29
CA ALA A 319 -19.55 -6.01 -2.66
C ALA A 319 -19.47 -5.73 -1.15
N TYR A 320 -19.52 -4.45 -0.74
CA TYR A 320 -19.57 -4.08 0.67
C TYR A 320 -20.81 -4.66 1.38
N ASN A 321 -21.96 -4.57 0.72
CA ASN A 321 -23.19 -5.17 1.25
C ASN A 321 -23.08 -6.71 1.35
N ALA A 322 -22.54 -7.38 0.34
CA ALA A 322 -22.31 -8.81 0.36
C ALA A 322 -21.39 -9.24 1.52
N LEU A 323 -20.33 -8.45 1.78
CA LEU A 323 -19.45 -8.66 2.92
C LEU A 323 -20.20 -8.51 4.25
N GLN A 324 -20.96 -7.43 4.43
CA GLN A 324 -21.71 -7.16 5.68
C GLN A 324 -22.82 -8.17 5.92
N THR A 325 -23.52 -8.62 4.87
CA THR A 325 -24.59 -9.62 4.95
C THR A 325 -24.10 -11.09 4.97
N LYS A 326 -22.78 -11.31 5.09
CA LYS A 326 -22.15 -12.63 5.12
C LYS A 326 -22.36 -13.47 3.85
N LYS A 327 -22.71 -12.85 2.72
CA LYS A 327 -22.78 -13.50 1.39
C LYS A 327 -21.39 -13.62 0.76
N ALA A 328 -20.44 -12.81 1.22
CA ALA A 328 -19.02 -12.92 0.90
C ALA A 328 -18.21 -12.92 2.19
N ASP A 329 -17.06 -13.59 2.17
CA ASP A 329 -16.12 -13.68 3.28
C ASP A 329 -15.13 -12.52 3.24
N ALA A 330 -14.76 -12.06 2.05
CA ALA A 330 -13.85 -10.96 1.80
C ALA A 330 -14.29 -10.13 0.58
N VAL A 331 -13.74 -8.93 0.48
CA VAL A 331 -13.75 -8.10 -0.74
C VAL A 331 -12.30 -7.91 -1.16
N VAL A 332 -11.99 -8.17 -2.43
CA VAL A 332 -10.70 -7.80 -3.03
C VAL A 332 -10.95 -6.73 -4.07
N PHE A 333 -10.32 -5.60 -3.89
CA PHE A 333 -10.48 -4.47 -4.79
C PHE A 333 -9.31 -3.47 -4.64
N ASP A 334 -9.40 -2.33 -5.33
CA ASP A 334 -8.42 -1.25 -5.30
C ASP A 334 -8.20 -0.72 -3.87
N ALA A 335 -6.98 -0.80 -3.36
CA ALA A 335 -6.65 -0.43 -1.99
C ALA A 335 -7.12 0.97 -1.58
N PRO A 336 -6.90 2.05 -2.36
CA PRO A 336 -7.35 3.39 -1.98
C PRO A 336 -8.88 3.49 -1.85
N VAL A 337 -9.63 2.70 -2.63
CA VAL A 337 -11.11 2.64 -2.57
C VAL A 337 -11.56 1.92 -1.31
N LEU A 338 -10.94 0.78 -0.99
CA LEU A 338 -11.23 0.02 0.23
C LEU A 338 -10.86 0.80 1.50
N LEU A 339 -9.70 1.45 1.50
CA LEU A 339 -9.24 2.29 2.61
C LEU A 339 -10.19 3.46 2.87
N PHE A 340 -10.63 4.14 1.80
CA PHE A 340 -11.61 5.22 1.92
C PHE A 340 -12.92 4.72 2.53
N TYR A 341 -13.45 3.58 2.06
CA TYR A 341 -14.64 2.99 2.64
C TYR A 341 -14.45 2.61 4.11
N ALA A 342 -13.35 1.95 4.44
CA ALA A 342 -13.05 1.53 5.81
C ALA A 342 -12.90 2.71 6.79
N ALA A 343 -12.37 3.84 6.31
CA ALA A 343 -12.23 5.06 7.11
C ALA A 343 -13.57 5.80 7.34
N ASN A 344 -14.55 5.63 6.44
CA ASN A 344 -15.83 6.34 6.44
C ASN A 344 -17.00 5.42 6.80
N GLU A 345 -17.79 4.99 5.83
CA GLU A 345 -19.03 4.20 6.03
C GLU A 345 -18.80 2.81 6.64
N GLY A 346 -17.63 2.23 6.37
CA GLY A 346 -17.18 0.94 6.89
C GLY A 346 -16.50 1.02 8.26
N LYS A 347 -16.35 2.21 8.84
CA LYS A 347 -15.63 2.42 10.11
C LYS A 347 -16.21 1.53 11.23
N GLY A 348 -15.33 0.74 11.85
CA GLY A 348 -15.69 -0.22 12.90
C GLY A 348 -16.41 -1.49 12.41
N LYS A 349 -16.81 -1.58 11.14
CA LYS A 349 -17.51 -2.74 10.56
C LYS A 349 -16.58 -3.65 9.74
N VAL A 350 -15.55 -3.06 9.16
CA VAL A 350 -14.60 -3.75 8.27
C VAL A 350 -13.17 -3.40 8.66
N GLN A 351 -12.25 -4.23 8.24
CA GLN A 351 -10.80 -4.00 8.36
C GLN A 351 -10.10 -4.41 7.07
N ILE A 352 -9.01 -3.72 6.78
CA ILE A 352 -8.11 -4.05 5.67
C ILE A 352 -7.06 -5.01 6.20
N VAL A 353 -6.79 -6.08 5.48
CA VAL A 353 -5.85 -7.13 5.89
C VAL A 353 -4.83 -7.43 4.81
N GLY A 354 -3.67 -7.92 5.23
CA GLY A 354 -2.57 -8.27 4.34
C GLY A 354 -1.88 -7.06 3.70
N SER A 355 -0.84 -7.34 2.92
CA SER A 355 -0.15 -6.37 2.08
C SER A 355 -0.88 -6.16 0.75
N ILE A 356 -0.40 -5.21 -0.05
CA ILE A 356 -0.83 -5.06 -1.44
C ILE A 356 -0.55 -6.37 -2.20
N LEU A 357 -1.59 -6.94 -2.80
CA LEU A 357 -1.53 -8.22 -3.54
C LEU A 357 -0.86 -8.04 -4.90
N ARG A 358 -1.13 -6.93 -5.56
CA ARG A 358 -0.55 -6.52 -6.84
C ARG A 358 -0.55 -5.01 -6.90
N GLU A 359 0.61 -4.42 -7.19
CA GLU A 359 0.72 -2.99 -7.45
C GLU A 359 0.08 -2.65 -8.79
N GLU A 360 -0.62 -1.53 -8.86
CA GLU A 360 -1.28 -1.02 -10.05
C GLU A 360 -1.09 0.49 -10.15
N SER A 361 -0.90 0.97 -11.38
CA SER A 361 -0.91 2.40 -11.66
C SER A 361 -2.20 2.77 -12.38
N TYR A 362 -2.83 3.87 -11.99
CA TYR A 362 -4.00 4.39 -12.70
C TYR A 362 -3.59 5.45 -13.71
N GLY A 363 -4.30 5.50 -14.83
CA GLY A 363 -4.06 6.46 -15.91
C GLY A 363 -5.34 7.02 -16.49
N ILE A 364 -5.19 8.11 -17.23
CA ILE A 364 -6.23 8.61 -18.14
C ILE A 364 -6.15 7.74 -19.38
N ILE A 365 -7.27 7.12 -19.75
CA ILE A 365 -7.35 6.27 -20.92
C ILE A 365 -7.84 7.04 -22.14
N LEU A 366 -7.24 6.79 -23.30
CA LEU A 366 -7.52 7.47 -24.55
C LEU A 366 -7.65 6.45 -25.69
N PRO A 367 -8.31 6.79 -26.80
CA PRO A 367 -8.17 6.04 -28.03
C PRO A 367 -6.71 5.99 -28.50
N ASN A 368 -6.34 4.93 -29.21
CA ASN A 368 -5.00 4.81 -29.79
C ASN A 368 -4.66 6.00 -30.69
N ASN A 369 -3.44 6.50 -30.59
CA ASN A 369 -2.92 7.65 -31.33
C ASN A 369 -3.70 8.95 -31.06
N SER A 370 -4.27 9.10 -29.86
CA SER A 370 -4.99 10.32 -29.48
C SER A 370 -4.07 11.54 -29.47
N PRO A 371 -4.45 12.65 -30.15
CA PRO A 371 -3.67 13.89 -30.16
C PRO A 371 -3.57 14.53 -28.75
N TYR A 372 -4.44 14.14 -27.83
CA TYR A 372 -4.49 14.68 -26.47
C TYR A 372 -3.48 14.04 -25.52
N ARG A 373 -2.92 12.86 -25.83
CA ARG A 373 -2.00 12.15 -24.94
C ARG A 373 -0.79 13.02 -24.55
N LYS A 374 -0.15 13.65 -25.54
CA LYS A 374 1.05 14.47 -25.27
C LYS A 374 0.71 15.75 -24.48
N PRO A 375 -0.30 16.56 -24.84
CA PRO A 375 -0.71 17.71 -24.05
C PRO A 375 -1.11 17.35 -22.60
N ILE A 376 -1.87 16.27 -22.40
CA ILE A 376 -2.29 15.77 -21.09
C ILE A 376 -1.05 15.42 -20.24
N ASN A 377 -0.09 14.69 -20.81
CA ASN A 377 1.13 14.31 -20.10
C ASN A 377 1.98 15.52 -19.73
N GLN A 378 2.09 16.52 -20.60
CA GLN A 378 2.79 17.78 -20.32
C GLN A 378 2.10 18.56 -19.19
N ALA A 379 0.78 18.67 -19.23
CA ALA A 379 0.00 19.32 -18.18
C ALA A 379 0.18 18.56 -16.84
N LEU A 380 0.07 17.24 -16.85
CA LEU A 380 0.24 16.43 -15.65
C LEU A 380 1.65 16.59 -15.01
N LEU A 381 2.71 16.61 -15.81
CA LEU A 381 4.06 16.88 -15.33
C LEU A 381 4.17 18.27 -14.71
N SER A 382 3.67 19.29 -15.38
CA SER A 382 3.64 20.67 -14.87
C SER A 382 2.87 20.78 -13.54
N LEU A 383 1.72 20.09 -13.41
CA LEU A 383 0.95 20.06 -12.16
C LEU A 383 1.72 19.34 -11.02
N LYS A 384 2.54 18.34 -11.35
CA LYS A 384 3.42 17.68 -10.37
C LYS A 384 4.59 18.59 -9.97
N GLU A 385 5.22 19.26 -10.91
CA GLU A 385 6.36 20.15 -10.67
C GLU A 385 5.99 21.40 -9.85
N ASN A 386 4.81 21.97 -10.08
CA ASN A 386 4.36 23.18 -9.38
C ASN A 386 3.62 22.90 -8.06
N GLY A 387 3.52 21.64 -7.63
CA GLY A 387 2.90 21.23 -6.36
C GLY A 387 1.37 21.17 -6.38
N THR A 388 0.70 21.54 -7.47
CA THR A 388 -0.78 21.48 -7.57
C THR A 388 -1.29 20.04 -7.45
N TYR A 389 -0.59 19.07 -8.06
CA TYR A 389 -0.92 17.66 -7.92
C TYR A 389 -0.85 17.21 -6.46
N GLN A 390 0.20 17.58 -5.72
CA GLN A 390 0.34 17.23 -4.31
C GLN A 390 -0.79 17.80 -3.46
N SER A 391 -1.18 19.05 -3.70
CA SER A 391 -2.31 19.67 -3.00
C SER A 391 -3.63 18.95 -3.23
N LEU A 392 -3.85 18.42 -4.46
CA LEU A 392 -5.03 17.60 -4.77
C LEU A 392 -4.97 16.23 -4.09
N TYR A 393 -3.78 15.64 -4.06
CA TYR A 393 -3.56 14.36 -3.38
C TYR A 393 -3.86 14.49 -1.89
N ASP A 394 -3.27 15.49 -1.23
CA ASP A 394 -3.48 15.73 0.21
C ASP A 394 -4.96 16.01 0.53
N LYS A 395 -5.65 16.77 -0.34
CA LYS A 395 -7.08 17.05 -0.17
C LYS A 395 -7.94 15.78 -0.10
N TRP A 396 -7.60 14.74 -0.88
CA TRP A 396 -8.46 13.57 -1.06
C TRP A 396 -8.00 12.32 -0.29
N PHE A 397 -6.71 12.25 0.10
CA PHE A 397 -6.11 11.05 0.68
C PHE A 397 -5.42 11.27 2.03
N ASP A 398 -5.15 12.53 2.46
CA ASP A 398 -4.63 12.81 3.79
C ASP A 398 -5.76 12.81 4.82
N ALA A 399 -5.78 11.76 5.65
CA ALA A 399 -6.79 11.58 6.71
C ALA A 399 -6.66 12.57 7.89
N GLU A 400 -5.57 13.36 7.97
CA GLU A 400 -5.35 14.31 9.07
C GLU A 400 -6.05 15.67 8.89
N LYS A 401 -6.68 15.92 7.73
CA LYS A 401 -7.27 17.23 7.40
C LYS A 401 -8.77 17.20 7.08
N SER A 402 -9.44 16.06 7.26
CA SER A 402 -10.88 15.94 7.00
C SER A 402 -11.69 15.70 8.29
#